data_93993705e866d4748aa636bac8f422cd
#
_entry.id   93993705e866d4748aa636bac8f422cd
#
_cell.length_a   1.000
_cell.length_b   1.000
_cell.length_c   1.000
_cell.angle_alpha   90.00
_cell.angle_beta   90.00
_cell.angle_gamma   90.00
#
_symmetry.space_group_name_H-M   'P 1'
#
loop_
_entity.id
_entity.type
_entity.pdbx_description
1 polymer ?
#
loop_
_entity_poly.entity_id
_entity_poly.type
_entity_poly.pdbx_seq_one_letter_code
_entity_poly.pdbx_strand_id
1 'polypeptide(L)'
;MTQITRGLTAPDHDVLTAIAQFIESKFPKVELDTRMGRVTARRKVLWQKQEATFQVDDGMLTAAGNCQDSDKIVHKTLESISSMLDDHGWDEAARTHGTKSVAKGHRFKDQVLDALEPAERIVVATDGFRDGKQAILTVTERRILVISREFIGWDGASQTIDLDKISSISEKTGFALGSIRISTSNDEIELEKVATNEAKAVVSAARRAIKQLSEPSTTETANGVGVGDLTKLAELHAAGVLTDEEFASAKAKALGL
;
A
#
# COMPACT_ATOMS: atom_id res chain seq x y z
N MET A 1 1.52 19.77 12.49
CA MET A 1 1.21 18.58 13.32
C MET A 1 1.14 17.41 12.39
N THR A 2 2.01 16.45 12.56
CA THR A 2 2.03 15.24 11.75
C THR A 2 1.43 14.11 12.58
N GLN A 3 0.52 13.35 12.00
CA GLN A 3 0.03 12.08 12.56
C GLN A 3 0.16 11.02 11.47
N ILE A 4 0.83 9.92 11.81
CA ILE A 4 1.11 8.81 10.91
C ILE A 4 0.62 7.53 11.58
N THR A 5 -0.15 6.72 10.86
CA THR A 5 -0.62 5.41 11.33
C THR A 5 -0.07 4.31 10.43
N ARG A 6 0.48 3.23 11.03
CA ARG A 6 1.06 2.09 10.31
C ARG A 6 0.66 0.78 10.98
N GLY A 7 0.39 -0.23 10.17
CA GLY A 7 0.28 -1.60 10.63
C GLY A 7 1.63 -2.13 11.12
N LEU A 8 1.61 -3.09 12.03
CA LEU A 8 2.80 -3.74 12.57
C LEU A 8 2.97 -5.14 11.97
N THR A 9 4.25 -5.51 11.74
CA THR A 9 4.65 -6.87 11.36
C THR A 9 5.34 -7.60 12.52
N ALA A 10 5.57 -6.90 13.63
CA ALA A 10 6.20 -7.41 14.85
C ALA A 10 5.27 -7.21 16.05
N PRO A 11 5.48 -7.95 17.16
CA PRO A 11 4.69 -7.79 18.39
C PRO A 11 4.76 -6.36 18.94
N ASP A 12 3.63 -5.85 19.45
CA ASP A 12 3.48 -4.50 19.98
C ASP A 12 4.56 -4.12 20.99
N HIS A 13 4.90 -5.04 21.89
CA HIS A 13 5.92 -4.82 22.92
C HIS A 13 7.32 -4.62 22.33
N ASP A 14 7.68 -5.38 21.31
CA ASP A 14 9.00 -5.31 20.67
C ASP A 14 9.15 -3.97 19.93
N VAL A 15 8.06 -3.51 19.27
CA VAL A 15 8.02 -2.22 18.58
C VAL A 15 8.20 -1.07 19.57
N LEU A 16 7.46 -1.07 20.68
CA LEU A 16 7.56 -0.01 21.69
C LEU A 16 8.95 0.00 22.36
N THR A 17 9.54 -1.18 22.58
CA THR A 17 10.89 -1.32 23.11
C THR A 17 11.92 -0.75 22.13
N ALA A 18 11.83 -1.08 20.85
CA ALA A 18 12.71 -0.56 19.82
C ALA A 18 12.60 0.98 19.67
N ILE A 19 11.38 1.52 19.73
CA ILE A 19 11.13 2.96 19.74
C ILE A 19 11.85 3.63 20.92
N ALA A 20 11.64 3.14 22.15
CA ALA A 20 12.23 3.71 23.35
C ALA A 20 13.77 3.69 23.25
N GLN A 21 14.37 2.55 22.93
CA GLN A 21 15.83 2.39 22.78
C GLN A 21 16.41 3.33 21.72
N PHE A 22 15.74 3.45 20.56
CA PHE A 22 16.20 4.36 19.52
C PHE A 22 16.18 5.82 19.99
N ILE A 23 15.08 6.26 20.62
CA ILE A 23 14.95 7.65 21.08
C ILE A 23 15.97 7.94 22.16
N GLU A 24 16.18 7.06 23.14
CA GLU A 24 17.22 7.21 24.16
C GLU A 24 18.63 7.35 23.57
N SER A 25 18.95 6.53 22.60
CA SER A 25 20.27 6.55 21.96
C SER A 25 20.51 7.78 21.09
N LYS A 26 19.48 8.20 20.33
CA LYS A 26 19.60 9.22 19.27
C LYS A 26 19.28 10.62 19.78
N PHE A 27 18.44 10.74 20.79
CA PHE A 27 17.95 12.02 21.33
C PHE A 27 18.17 12.13 22.85
N PRO A 28 19.42 12.18 23.34
CA PRO A 28 19.74 12.09 24.78
C PRO A 28 19.22 13.25 25.63
N LYS A 29 18.67 14.31 25.00
CA LYS A 29 18.07 15.47 25.67
C LYS A 29 16.55 15.40 25.77
N VAL A 30 15.96 14.27 25.39
CA VAL A 30 14.53 14.02 25.40
C VAL A 30 14.21 13.18 26.64
N GLU A 31 13.20 13.58 27.40
CA GLU A 31 12.65 12.78 28.48
C GLU A 31 11.64 11.78 27.89
N LEU A 32 11.80 10.50 28.24
CA LEU A 32 10.87 9.45 27.85
C LEU A 32 9.90 9.13 28.99
N ASP A 33 8.63 9.01 28.61
CA ASP A 33 7.57 8.46 29.45
C ASP A 33 7.00 7.22 28.74
N THR A 34 7.32 6.06 29.30
CA THR A 34 6.87 4.77 28.75
C THR A 34 5.75 4.24 29.61
N ARG A 35 4.56 4.11 29.03
CA ARG A 35 3.38 3.53 29.67
C ARG A 35 2.87 2.37 28.84
N MET A 36 1.91 1.60 29.38
CA MET A 36 1.32 0.48 28.68
C MET A 36 0.78 0.94 27.30
N GLY A 37 1.29 0.38 26.21
CA GLY A 37 0.89 0.71 24.84
C GLY A 37 1.39 2.06 24.28
N ARG A 38 2.24 2.81 25.02
CA ARG A 38 2.65 4.16 24.59
C ARG A 38 4.07 4.52 25.00
N VAL A 39 4.78 5.18 24.08
CA VAL A 39 6.05 5.89 24.33
C VAL A 39 5.85 7.37 24.02
N THR A 40 6.14 8.23 24.96
CA THR A 40 6.07 9.69 24.76
C THR A 40 7.45 10.31 24.97
N ALA A 41 7.95 11.00 23.97
CA ALA A 41 9.22 11.71 23.97
C ALA A 41 8.98 13.21 24.16
N ARG A 42 9.48 13.77 25.28
CA ARG A 42 9.27 15.18 25.64
C ARG A 42 10.58 15.95 25.70
N ARG A 43 10.58 17.14 25.15
CA ARG A 43 11.69 18.09 25.28
C ARG A 43 11.14 19.47 25.52
N LYS A 44 11.72 20.16 26.49
CA LYS A 44 11.43 21.59 26.74
C LYS A 44 12.53 22.45 26.10
N VAL A 45 12.16 23.28 25.14
CA VAL A 45 13.05 24.22 24.48
C VAL A 45 12.48 25.62 24.66
N LEU A 46 13.13 26.42 25.46
CA LEU A 46 12.63 27.78 25.83
C LEU A 46 11.20 27.71 26.40
N TRP A 47 10.24 28.24 25.66
CA TRP A 47 8.83 28.33 26.03
C TRP A 47 7.96 27.24 25.41
N GLN A 48 8.52 26.44 24.48
CA GLN A 48 7.78 25.42 23.75
C GLN A 48 8.01 24.02 24.33
N LYS A 49 6.92 23.30 24.55
CA LYS A 49 6.96 21.87 24.82
C LYS A 49 6.92 21.14 23.49
N GLN A 50 8.00 20.45 23.17
CA GLN A 50 8.06 19.53 22.03
C GLN A 50 7.68 18.15 22.52
N GLU A 51 6.71 17.53 21.86
CA GLU A 51 6.22 16.21 22.23
C GLU A 51 6.01 15.35 20.98
N ALA A 52 6.63 14.17 20.97
CA ALA A 52 6.36 13.12 20.01
C ALA A 52 5.77 11.93 20.77
N THR A 53 4.65 11.41 20.28
CA THR A 53 3.92 10.29 20.90
C THR A 53 3.86 9.14 19.93
N PHE A 54 4.10 7.93 20.43
CA PHE A 54 3.99 6.67 19.73
C PHE A 54 3.06 5.78 20.52
N GLN A 55 1.92 5.45 19.96
CA GLN A 55 0.90 4.61 20.59
C GLN A 55 0.66 3.38 19.74
N VAL A 56 0.70 2.22 20.37
CA VAL A 56 0.35 0.94 19.73
C VAL A 56 -0.94 0.44 20.32
N ASP A 57 -1.88 0.09 19.45
CA ASP A 57 -3.18 -0.46 19.80
C ASP A 57 -3.62 -1.41 18.68
N ASP A 58 -3.94 -2.65 19.04
CA ASP A 58 -4.43 -3.70 18.12
C ASP A 58 -3.55 -3.88 16.86
N GLY A 59 -2.23 -3.95 17.04
CA GLY A 59 -1.29 -4.13 15.92
C GLY A 59 -1.12 -2.90 15.01
N MET A 60 -1.59 -1.74 15.46
CA MET A 60 -1.46 -0.46 14.75
C MET A 60 -0.63 0.52 15.56
N LEU A 61 0.41 1.08 14.94
CA LEU A 61 1.20 2.17 15.51
C LEU A 61 0.66 3.51 15.01
N THR A 62 0.28 4.38 15.94
CA THR A 62 0.00 5.79 15.69
C THR A 62 1.12 6.64 16.26
N ALA A 63 1.81 7.38 15.40
CA ALA A 63 2.89 8.31 15.76
C ALA A 63 2.46 9.75 15.47
N ALA A 64 2.64 10.65 16.43
CA ALA A 64 2.23 12.04 16.29
C ALA A 64 3.29 13.00 16.85
N GLY A 65 3.49 14.13 16.17
CA GLY A 65 4.32 15.25 16.62
C GLY A 65 3.50 16.53 16.78
N ASN A 66 3.79 17.33 17.81
CA ASN A 66 3.10 18.58 18.07
C ASN A 66 3.75 19.81 17.43
N CYS A 67 4.92 19.66 16.83
CA CYS A 67 5.66 20.72 16.14
C CYS A 67 6.70 20.11 15.18
N GLN A 68 7.27 20.94 14.31
CA GLN A 68 8.25 20.53 13.30
C GLN A 68 9.46 19.74 13.86
N ASP A 69 9.95 20.08 15.05
CA ASP A 69 11.07 19.36 15.64
C ASP A 69 10.67 18.00 16.22
N SER A 70 9.46 17.89 16.80
CA SER A 70 8.92 16.59 17.21
C SER A 70 8.54 15.73 16.01
N ASP A 71 8.09 16.31 14.89
CA ASP A 71 7.88 15.61 13.63
C ASP A 71 9.18 14.95 13.13
N LYS A 72 10.35 15.60 13.29
CA LYS A 72 11.66 14.99 12.98
C LYS A 72 11.97 13.77 13.86
N ILE A 73 11.56 13.79 15.13
CA ILE A 73 11.70 12.64 16.03
C ILE A 73 10.82 11.50 15.50
N VAL A 74 9.56 11.80 15.16
CA VAL A 74 8.62 10.82 14.59
C VAL A 74 9.21 10.17 13.35
N HIS A 75 9.59 10.94 12.32
CA HIS A 75 10.10 10.38 11.07
C HIS A 75 11.37 9.53 11.26
N LYS A 76 12.35 10.00 12.04
CA LYS A 76 13.58 9.24 12.30
C LYS A 76 13.32 7.94 13.08
N THR A 77 12.36 7.98 13.99
CA THR A 77 11.98 6.78 14.75
C THR A 77 11.30 5.76 13.84
N LEU A 78 10.32 6.19 13.02
CA LEU A 78 9.66 5.31 12.05
C LEU A 78 10.65 4.71 11.05
N GLU A 79 11.62 5.51 10.57
CA GLU A 79 12.69 5.00 9.71
C GLU A 79 13.52 3.91 10.41
N SER A 80 13.86 4.08 11.69
CA SER A 80 14.66 3.11 12.44
C SER A 80 13.98 1.78 12.67
N ILE A 81 12.65 1.77 12.81
CA ILE A 81 11.83 0.57 13.02
C ILE A 81 11.12 0.12 11.73
N SER A 82 11.53 0.60 10.56
CA SER A 82 10.84 0.36 9.29
C SER A 82 10.65 -1.13 8.96
N SER A 83 11.53 -2.01 9.44
CA SER A 83 11.41 -3.48 9.28
C SER A 83 10.32 -4.12 10.15
N MET A 84 9.79 -3.39 11.13
CA MET A 84 8.72 -3.81 12.03
C MET A 84 7.35 -3.24 11.61
N LEU A 85 7.33 -2.39 10.59
CA LEU A 85 6.12 -1.76 10.06
C LEU A 85 5.65 -2.45 8.78
N ASP A 86 4.33 -2.54 8.60
CA ASP A 86 3.77 -2.95 7.33
C ASP A 86 4.03 -1.87 6.28
N ASP A 87 4.72 -2.23 5.22
CA ASP A 87 5.01 -1.35 4.10
C ASP A 87 4.03 -1.54 2.93
N HIS A 88 2.93 -2.22 3.16
CA HIS A 88 1.90 -2.53 2.16
C HIS A 88 2.44 -3.21 0.89
N GLY A 89 3.60 -3.87 0.97
CA GLY A 89 4.27 -4.49 -0.17
C GLY A 89 5.15 -3.55 -0.99
N TRP A 90 5.47 -2.34 -0.49
CA TRP A 90 6.34 -1.39 -1.18
C TRP A 90 7.70 -1.97 -1.57
N ASP A 91 8.41 -2.56 -0.61
CA ASP A 91 9.75 -3.11 -0.84
C ASP A 91 9.70 -4.34 -1.79
N GLU A 92 8.60 -5.10 -1.76
CA GLU A 92 8.36 -6.21 -2.68
C GLU A 92 8.10 -5.71 -4.11
N ALA A 93 7.22 -4.71 -4.26
CA ALA A 93 6.93 -4.08 -5.54
C ALA A 93 8.20 -3.49 -6.18
N ALA A 94 9.06 -2.84 -5.39
CA ALA A 94 10.34 -2.31 -5.85
C ALA A 94 11.32 -3.39 -6.33
N ARG A 95 11.32 -4.58 -5.70
CA ARG A 95 12.18 -5.71 -6.09
C ARG A 95 11.66 -6.45 -7.33
N THR A 96 10.36 -6.73 -7.37
CA THR A 96 9.75 -7.66 -8.32
C THR A 96 9.64 -7.05 -9.72
N HIS A 97 9.36 -5.76 -9.82
CA HIS A 97 9.09 -5.12 -11.11
C HIS A 97 10.28 -4.34 -11.69
N GLY A 98 11.46 -4.42 -11.07
CA GLY A 98 12.66 -3.74 -11.57
C GLY A 98 12.56 -2.21 -11.57
N THR A 99 11.61 -1.68 -10.84
CA THR A 99 11.38 -0.23 -10.69
C THR A 99 12.43 0.35 -9.75
N LYS A 100 13.62 0.55 -10.28
CA LYS A 100 14.76 1.08 -9.51
C LYS A 100 14.52 2.49 -8.97
N SER A 101 13.63 3.23 -9.60
CA SER A 101 13.22 4.56 -9.17
C SER A 101 12.41 4.53 -7.87
N VAL A 102 11.76 3.41 -7.56
CA VAL A 102 11.00 3.21 -6.32
C VAL A 102 11.83 2.36 -5.35
N ALA A 103 12.97 2.88 -4.96
CA ALA A 103 13.86 2.21 -4.02
C ALA A 103 13.47 2.50 -2.56
N LYS A 104 14.09 1.74 -1.63
CA LYS A 104 14.01 1.99 -0.20
C LYS A 104 14.40 3.45 0.11
N GLY A 105 13.56 4.15 0.88
CA GLY A 105 13.78 5.57 1.19
C GLY A 105 13.33 6.54 0.10
N HIS A 106 12.54 6.07 -0.86
CA HIS A 106 11.96 6.95 -1.88
C HIS A 106 11.10 8.06 -1.23
N ARG A 107 11.30 9.29 -1.72
CA ARG A 107 10.69 10.51 -1.16
C ARG A 107 9.16 10.52 -1.06
N PHE A 108 8.49 9.71 -1.86
CA PHE A 108 7.03 9.59 -1.86
C PHE A 108 6.53 8.40 -1.02
N LYS A 109 7.42 7.57 -0.44
CA LYS A 109 7.03 6.35 0.27
C LYS A 109 5.99 6.65 1.35
N ASP A 110 6.30 7.59 2.25
CA ASP A 110 5.39 7.93 3.35
C ASP A 110 4.04 8.44 2.86
N GLN A 111 4.04 9.30 1.83
CA GLN A 111 2.80 9.85 1.26
C GLN A 111 1.94 8.77 0.59
N VAL A 112 2.58 7.80 -0.08
CA VAL A 112 1.87 6.65 -0.65
C VAL A 112 1.28 5.79 0.46
N LEU A 113 2.09 5.41 1.46
CA LEU A 113 1.63 4.57 2.56
C LEU A 113 0.53 5.23 3.39
N ASP A 114 0.58 6.57 3.57
CA ASP A 114 -0.46 7.34 4.27
C ASP A 114 -1.79 7.39 3.50
N ALA A 115 -1.73 7.23 2.18
CA ALA A 115 -2.91 7.24 1.32
C ALA A 115 -3.56 5.86 1.15
N LEU A 116 -2.92 4.77 1.62
CA LEU A 116 -3.43 3.41 1.49
C LEU A 116 -4.40 3.05 2.62
N GLU A 117 -5.38 2.20 2.28
CA GLU A 117 -6.24 1.55 3.27
C GLU A 117 -5.48 0.41 3.99
N PRO A 118 -5.83 0.04 5.24
CA PRO A 118 -5.07 -0.93 6.04
C PRO A 118 -4.77 -2.28 5.37
N ALA A 119 -5.70 -2.80 4.58
CA ALA A 119 -5.56 -4.08 3.88
C ALA A 119 -5.09 -3.95 2.43
N GLU A 120 -4.87 -2.72 1.94
CA GLU A 120 -4.53 -2.46 0.55
C GLU A 120 -3.05 -2.76 0.29
N ARG A 121 -2.76 -3.47 -0.81
CA ARG A 121 -1.39 -3.87 -1.19
C ARG A 121 -0.94 -3.21 -2.47
N ILE A 122 0.32 -2.80 -2.47
CA ILE A 122 0.97 -2.23 -3.64
C ILE A 122 1.39 -3.35 -4.58
N VAL A 123 0.97 -3.27 -5.83
CA VAL A 123 1.36 -4.20 -6.89
C VAL A 123 2.62 -3.69 -7.60
N VAL A 124 2.65 -2.41 -7.94
CA VAL A 124 3.80 -1.77 -8.60
C VAL A 124 3.74 -0.26 -8.40
N ALA A 125 4.90 0.39 -8.37
CA ALA A 125 5.00 1.84 -8.36
C ALA A 125 6.13 2.32 -9.26
N THR A 126 5.99 3.51 -9.86
CA THR A 126 7.02 4.18 -10.65
C THR A 126 6.92 5.68 -10.47
N ASP A 127 8.05 6.37 -10.55
CA ASP A 127 8.08 7.83 -10.57
C ASP A 127 8.20 8.39 -11.98
N GLY A 128 7.83 9.64 -12.13
CA GLY A 128 7.87 10.37 -13.38
C GLY A 128 7.53 11.84 -13.16
N PHE A 129 6.91 12.43 -14.16
CA PHE A 129 6.46 13.83 -14.13
C PHE A 129 5.01 13.92 -14.59
N ARG A 130 4.23 14.72 -13.89
CA ARG A 130 2.88 15.10 -14.27
C ARG A 130 2.79 16.62 -14.26
N ASP A 131 2.36 17.23 -15.35
CA ASP A 131 2.24 18.68 -15.50
C ASP A 131 3.55 19.41 -15.11
N GLY A 132 4.69 18.84 -15.49
CA GLY A 132 6.03 19.36 -15.16
C GLY A 132 6.48 19.17 -13.71
N LYS A 133 5.67 18.56 -12.84
CA LYS A 133 5.96 18.29 -11.43
C LYS A 133 6.38 16.83 -11.25
N GLN A 134 7.29 16.57 -10.33
CA GLN A 134 7.58 15.18 -9.95
C GLN A 134 6.33 14.51 -9.37
N ALA A 135 6.08 13.29 -9.80
CA ALA A 135 4.95 12.51 -9.35
C ALA A 135 5.35 11.03 -9.22
N ILE A 136 4.61 10.31 -8.39
CA ILE A 136 4.65 8.85 -8.32
C ILE A 136 3.29 8.30 -8.72
N LEU A 137 3.31 7.23 -9.50
CA LEU A 137 2.16 6.42 -9.84
C LEU A 137 2.31 5.08 -9.12
N THR A 138 1.32 4.73 -8.32
CA THR A 138 1.26 3.48 -7.57
C THR A 138 0.00 2.72 -7.96
N VAL A 139 0.16 1.49 -8.38
CA VAL A 139 -0.94 0.56 -8.67
C VAL A 139 -1.11 -0.34 -7.45
N THR A 140 -2.31 -0.41 -6.95
CA THR A 140 -2.70 -1.36 -5.91
C THR A 140 -3.61 -2.44 -6.49
N GLU A 141 -4.07 -3.35 -5.67
CA GLU A 141 -5.06 -4.37 -6.06
C GLU A 141 -6.45 -3.76 -6.36
N ARG A 142 -6.71 -2.51 -5.97
CA ARG A 142 -8.03 -1.85 -6.04
C ARG A 142 -8.07 -0.60 -6.90
N ARG A 143 -6.98 0.18 -6.91
CA ARG A 143 -6.94 1.51 -7.50
C ARG A 143 -5.54 1.92 -7.94
N ILE A 144 -5.47 2.99 -8.70
CA ILE A 144 -4.23 3.70 -9.02
C ILE A 144 -4.19 5.00 -8.22
N LEU A 145 -3.06 5.24 -7.58
CA LEU A 145 -2.76 6.49 -6.88
C LEU A 145 -1.72 7.25 -7.69
N VAL A 146 -1.97 8.54 -7.96
CA VAL A 146 -0.99 9.45 -8.55
C VAL A 146 -0.79 10.60 -7.58
N ILE A 147 0.41 10.69 -7.00
CA ILE A 147 0.77 11.72 -6.03
C ILE A 147 1.81 12.63 -6.67
N SER A 148 1.48 13.92 -6.81
CA SER A 148 2.36 14.94 -7.36
C SER A 148 2.86 15.86 -6.25
N ARG A 149 4.10 16.32 -6.34
CA ARG A 149 4.69 17.25 -5.38
C ARG A 149 4.54 18.69 -5.86
N GLU A 150 3.91 19.56 -5.08
CA GLU A 150 4.00 20.98 -5.31
C GLU A 150 5.34 21.52 -4.82
N PHE A 151 5.92 22.47 -5.57
CA PHE A 151 7.26 23.01 -5.29
C PHE A 151 7.28 23.90 -4.06
N ILE A 152 6.12 24.39 -3.59
CA ILE A 152 5.96 25.30 -2.45
C ILE A 152 4.74 24.84 -1.65
N GLY A 153 4.99 24.19 -0.50
CA GLY A 153 3.95 23.71 0.40
C GLY A 153 3.82 22.19 0.45
N TRP A 154 3.30 21.69 1.55
CA TRP A 154 3.12 20.26 1.82
C TRP A 154 1.85 19.68 1.18
N ASP A 155 1.08 20.48 0.46
CA ASP A 155 -0.16 20.08 -0.20
C ASP A 155 0.14 19.49 -1.58
N GLY A 156 0.61 18.26 -1.60
CA GLY A 156 0.71 17.48 -2.84
C GLY A 156 -0.68 17.15 -3.37
N ALA A 157 -0.93 17.39 -4.66
CA ALA A 157 -2.15 16.91 -5.29
C ALA A 157 -2.10 15.38 -5.39
N SER A 158 -3.03 14.69 -4.75
CA SER A 158 -3.23 13.26 -4.90
C SER A 158 -4.48 13.00 -5.73
N GLN A 159 -4.38 12.13 -6.72
CA GLN A 159 -5.51 11.66 -7.50
C GLN A 159 -5.61 10.14 -7.38
N THR A 160 -6.80 9.68 -7.12
CA THR A 160 -7.11 8.26 -6.99
C THR A 160 -8.08 7.84 -8.08
N ILE A 161 -7.82 6.70 -8.72
CA ILE A 161 -8.68 6.13 -9.76
C ILE A 161 -8.90 4.65 -9.42
N ASP A 162 -10.14 4.28 -9.14
CA ASP A 162 -10.49 2.88 -8.95
C ASP A 162 -10.27 2.10 -10.24
N LEU A 163 -9.75 0.88 -10.14
CA LEU A 163 -9.40 0.08 -11.31
C LEU A 163 -10.60 -0.22 -12.20
N ASP A 164 -11.80 -0.32 -11.63
CA ASP A 164 -13.06 -0.55 -12.36
C ASP A 164 -13.51 0.67 -13.18
N LYS A 165 -12.97 1.87 -12.90
CA LYS A 165 -13.25 3.11 -13.64
C LYS A 165 -12.29 3.37 -14.79
N ILE A 166 -11.23 2.54 -14.93
CA ILE A 166 -10.24 2.71 -15.99
C ILE A 166 -10.78 2.17 -17.30
N SER A 167 -10.95 3.06 -18.27
CA SER A 167 -11.36 2.70 -19.64
C SER A 167 -10.18 2.17 -20.45
N SER A 168 -8.99 2.75 -20.28
CA SER A 168 -7.77 2.29 -20.93
C SER A 168 -6.53 2.66 -20.14
N ILE A 169 -5.50 1.84 -20.23
CA ILE A 169 -4.15 2.14 -19.78
C ILE A 169 -3.14 1.73 -20.85
N SER A 170 -2.25 2.64 -21.19
CA SER A 170 -1.25 2.44 -22.25
C SER A 170 0.08 3.09 -21.90
N GLU A 171 1.15 2.57 -22.52
CA GLU A 171 2.45 3.19 -22.48
C GLU A 171 2.85 3.69 -23.86
N LYS A 172 3.54 4.84 -23.88
CA LYS A 172 4.29 5.31 -25.03
C LYS A 172 5.77 5.18 -24.71
N THR A 173 6.50 4.39 -25.48
CA THR A 173 7.91 4.11 -25.22
C THR A 173 8.80 4.91 -26.15
N GLY A 174 9.78 5.62 -25.55
CA GLY A 174 10.90 6.21 -26.24
C GLY A 174 12.17 5.36 -26.11
N PHE A 175 13.32 5.89 -26.50
CA PHE A 175 14.60 5.18 -26.42
C PHE A 175 14.99 4.84 -24.95
N ALA A 176 14.86 5.79 -24.03
CA ALA A 176 15.19 5.60 -22.61
C ALA A 176 14.01 5.93 -21.69
N LEU A 177 13.23 6.94 -22.04
CA LEU A 177 12.08 7.42 -21.28
C LEU A 177 10.82 7.31 -22.13
N GLY A 178 9.70 7.08 -21.47
CA GLY A 178 8.38 7.00 -22.05
C GLY A 178 7.35 7.76 -21.22
N SER A 179 6.09 7.50 -21.48
CA SER A 179 4.95 7.96 -20.66
C SER A 179 3.96 6.84 -20.43
N ILE A 180 3.18 6.97 -19.37
CA ILE A 180 2.02 6.13 -19.06
C ILE A 180 0.80 7.01 -19.14
N ARG A 181 -0.22 6.57 -19.91
CA ARG A 181 -1.49 7.24 -20.04
C ARG A 181 -2.61 6.37 -19.50
N ILE A 182 -3.44 6.97 -18.65
CA ILE A 182 -4.59 6.34 -18.03
C ILE A 182 -5.81 7.17 -18.41
N SER A 183 -6.81 6.53 -19.00
CA SER A 183 -8.05 7.19 -19.37
C SER A 183 -9.21 6.58 -18.57
N THR A 184 -10.08 7.43 -18.11
CA THR A 184 -11.38 7.10 -17.52
C THR A 184 -12.49 7.66 -18.42
N SER A 185 -13.75 7.50 -18.04
CA SER A 185 -14.87 8.09 -18.79
C SER A 185 -14.84 9.61 -18.81
N ASN A 186 -14.21 10.27 -17.83
CA ASN A 186 -14.31 11.71 -17.62
C ASN A 186 -12.94 12.41 -17.50
N ASP A 187 -11.84 11.67 -17.46
CA ASP A 187 -10.53 12.25 -17.20
C ASP A 187 -9.41 11.44 -17.87
N GLU A 188 -8.29 12.11 -18.14
CA GLU A 188 -7.07 11.50 -18.66
C GLU A 188 -5.88 11.97 -17.84
N ILE A 189 -5.05 11.01 -17.40
CA ILE A 189 -3.81 11.26 -16.68
C ILE A 189 -2.65 10.78 -17.53
N GLU A 190 -1.64 11.63 -17.70
CA GLU A 190 -0.37 11.24 -18.29
C GLU A 190 0.77 11.43 -17.29
N LEU A 191 1.54 10.36 -17.09
CA LEU A 191 2.79 10.39 -16.34
C LEU A 191 3.94 10.32 -17.35
N GLU A 192 4.70 11.39 -17.45
CA GLU A 192 5.81 11.54 -18.40
C GLU A 192 7.16 11.17 -17.79
N LYS A 193 8.18 11.00 -18.65
CA LYS A 193 9.58 10.75 -18.27
C LYS A 193 9.76 9.53 -17.37
N VAL A 194 8.94 8.53 -17.56
CA VAL A 194 9.05 7.22 -16.90
C VAL A 194 10.10 6.39 -17.65
N ALA A 195 10.94 5.65 -16.94
CA ALA A 195 11.86 4.71 -17.57
C ALA A 195 11.07 3.68 -18.41
N THR A 196 11.50 3.43 -19.66
CA THR A 196 10.72 2.64 -20.63
C THR A 196 10.38 1.24 -20.12
N ASN A 197 11.31 0.58 -19.41
CA ASN A 197 11.10 -0.74 -18.82
C ASN A 197 10.09 -0.69 -17.68
N GLU A 198 10.09 0.37 -16.87
CA GLU A 198 9.13 0.58 -15.78
C GLU A 198 7.75 0.90 -16.30
N ALA A 199 7.61 1.72 -17.33
CA ALA A 199 6.34 2.01 -17.96
C ALA A 199 5.64 0.72 -18.45
N LYS A 200 6.37 -0.19 -19.10
CA LYS A 200 5.85 -1.51 -19.52
C LYS A 200 5.44 -2.37 -18.34
N ALA A 201 6.25 -2.42 -17.29
CA ALA A 201 5.96 -3.20 -16.09
C ALA A 201 4.68 -2.71 -15.40
N VAL A 202 4.54 -1.39 -15.24
CA VAL A 202 3.36 -0.76 -14.61
C VAL A 202 2.10 -1.03 -15.41
N VAL A 203 2.12 -0.81 -16.73
CA VAL A 203 0.93 -1.03 -17.59
C VAL A 203 0.54 -2.51 -17.58
N SER A 204 1.52 -3.42 -17.63
CA SER A 204 1.24 -4.87 -17.56
C SER A 204 0.66 -5.27 -16.21
N ALA A 205 1.18 -4.73 -15.11
CA ALA A 205 0.67 -5.01 -13.76
C ALA A 205 -0.75 -4.46 -13.56
N ALA A 206 -1.00 -3.22 -13.99
CA ALA A 206 -2.32 -2.61 -13.92
C ALA A 206 -3.37 -3.38 -14.73
N ARG A 207 -3.02 -3.81 -15.96
CA ARG A 207 -3.93 -4.64 -16.78
C ARG A 207 -4.26 -5.97 -16.11
N ARG A 208 -3.28 -6.60 -15.44
CA ARG A 208 -3.55 -7.84 -14.67
C ARG A 208 -4.47 -7.57 -13.49
N ALA A 209 -4.24 -6.49 -12.73
CA ALA A 209 -5.09 -6.12 -11.59
C ALA A 209 -6.53 -5.82 -12.04
N ILE A 210 -6.72 -5.07 -13.14
CA ILE A 210 -8.04 -4.82 -13.74
C ILE A 210 -8.73 -6.12 -14.15
N LYS A 211 -7.99 -7.04 -14.79
CA LYS A 211 -8.53 -8.34 -15.20
C LYS A 211 -8.98 -9.18 -13.99
N GLN A 212 -8.19 -9.22 -12.93
CA GLN A 212 -8.52 -9.95 -11.70
C GLN A 212 -9.78 -9.41 -11.02
N LEU A 213 -10.02 -8.09 -11.06
CA LEU A 213 -11.29 -7.51 -10.56
C LEU A 213 -12.49 -7.89 -11.43
N SER A 214 -12.29 -8.09 -12.74
CA SER A 214 -13.36 -8.43 -13.69
C SER A 214 -13.70 -9.92 -13.70
N GLU A 215 -12.78 -10.78 -13.25
CA GLU A 215 -13.02 -12.20 -13.09
C GLU A 215 -13.71 -12.41 -11.73
N PRO A 216 -14.90 -13.09 -11.69
CA PRO A 216 -15.47 -13.46 -10.41
C PRO A 216 -14.43 -14.27 -9.66
N SER A 217 -14.18 -13.91 -8.41
CA SER A 217 -13.21 -14.56 -7.53
C SER A 217 -13.52 -16.04 -7.44
N THR A 218 -12.99 -16.82 -8.37
CA THR A 218 -12.76 -18.24 -8.14
C THR A 218 -11.58 -18.27 -7.18
N THR A 219 -11.88 -18.14 -5.90
CA THR A 219 -10.94 -18.47 -4.85
C THR A 219 -10.60 -19.94 -5.08
N GLU A 220 -9.51 -20.20 -5.80
CA GLU A 220 -8.83 -21.48 -5.71
C GLU A 220 -8.28 -21.59 -4.29
N THR A 221 -9.17 -21.94 -3.37
CA THR A 221 -8.77 -22.63 -2.16
C THR A 221 -8.31 -24.00 -2.63
N ALA A 222 -7.01 -24.15 -2.80
CA ALA A 222 -6.42 -25.48 -2.72
C ALA A 222 -6.92 -26.09 -1.39
N ASN A 223 -7.72 -27.18 -1.51
CA ASN A 223 -8.38 -27.94 -0.45
C ASN A 223 -9.70 -27.34 0.10
N GLY A 224 -10.78 -27.61 -0.62
CA GLY A 224 -12.13 -27.51 -0.08
C GLY A 224 -13.10 -26.86 -1.08
N VAL A 225 -13.90 -27.69 -1.74
CA VAL A 225 -15.00 -27.23 -2.59
C VAL A 225 -15.93 -26.36 -1.73
N GLY A 226 -16.11 -25.10 -2.13
CA GLY A 226 -16.95 -24.15 -1.42
C GLY A 226 -18.42 -24.59 -1.40
N VAL A 227 -19.13 -24.25 -0.33
CA VAL A 227 -20.58 -24.50 -0.17
C VAL A 227 -21.37 -23.98 -1.39
N GLY A 228 -20.88 -22.94 -2.09
CA GLY A 228 -21.48 -22.42 -3.31
C GLY A 228 -21.45 -23.36 -4.51
N ASP A 229 -20.42 -24.19 -4.65
CA ASP A 229 -20.33 -25.14 -5.76
C ASP A 229 -21.25 -26.33 -5.56
N LEU A 230 -21.44 -26.76 -4.31
CA LEU A 230 -22.42 -27.82 -3.98
C LEU A 230 -23.85 -27.33 -4.21
N THR A 231 -24.16 -26.09 -3.93
CA THR A 231 -25.46 -25.46 -4.20
C THR A 231 -25.73 -25.40 -5.69
N LYS A 232 -24.75 -25.04 -6.49
CA LYS A 232 -24.82 -24.93 -7.94
C LYS A 232 -24.99 -26.31 -8.59
N LEU A 233 -24.28 -27.34 -8.08
CA LEU A 233 -24.48 -28.74 -8.51
C LEU A 233 -25.89 -29.21 -8.18
N ALA A 234 -26.46 -28.88 -7.02
CA ALA A 234 -27.82 -29.21 -6.64
C ALA A 234 -28.88 -28.53 -7.54
N GLU A 235 -28.64 -27.25 -7.90
CA GLU A 235 -29.50 -26.52 -8.84
C GLU A 235 -29.50 -27.11 -10.23
N LEU A 236 -28.33 -27.51 -10.76
CA LEU A 236 -28.19 -28.16 -12.07
C LEU A 236 -28.84 -29.54 -12.09
N HIS A 237 -28.77 -30.29 -10.99
CA HIS A 237 -29.44 -31.55 -10.84
C HIS A 237 -30.98 -31.36 -10.76
N ALA A 238 -31.46 -30.39 -9.97
CA ALA A 238 -32.87 -30.06 -9.88
C ALA A 238 -33.45 -29.57 -11.22
N ALA A 239 -32.63 -28.89 -12.03
CA ALA A 239 -32.99 -28.46 -13.39
C ALA A 239 -32.96 -29.59 -14.45
N GLY A 240 -32.58 -30.80 -14.06
CA GLY A 240 -32.48 -31.94 -14.98
C GLY A 240 -31.30 -31.91 -15.97
N VAL A 241 -30.32 -31.01 -15.71
CA VAL A 241 -29.13 -30.88 -16.55
C VAL A 241 -28.08 -31.92 -16.20
N LEU A 242 -28.09 -32.45 -14.96
CA LEU A 242 -27.25 -33.52 -14.47
C LEU A 242 -28.11 -34.72 -14.10
N THR A 243 -27.67 -35.91 -14.44
CA THR A 243 -28.24 -37.17 -13.98
C THR A 243 -27.88 -37.44 -12.52
N ASP A 244 -28.59 -38.34 -11.84
CA ASP A 244 -28.30 -38.75 -10.47
C ASP A 244 -26.87 -39.27 -10.30
N GLU A 245 -26.36 -40.02 -11.29
CA GLU A 245 -25.01 -40.58 -11.30
C GLU A 245 -23.92 -39.51 -11.49
N GLU A 246 -24.15 -38.55 -12.38
CA GLU A 246 -23.25 -37.41 -12.60
C GLU A 246 -23.23 -36.51 -11.42
N PHE A 247 -24.38 -36.23 -10.79
CA PHE A 247 -24.46 -35.46 -9.57
C PHE A 247 -23.73 -36.13 -8.41
N ALA A 248 -23.91 -37.44 -8.20
CA ALA A 248 -23.21 -38.20 -7.15
C ALA A 248 -21.70 -38.21 -7.36
N SER A 249 -21.24 -38.39 -8.61
CA SER A 249 -19.82 -38.34 -8.96
C SER A 249 -19.20 -36.96 -8.76
N ALA A 250 -19.88 -35.90 -9.22
CA ALA A 250 -19.43 -34.51 -9.04
C ALA A 250 -19.40 -34.15 -7.58
N LYS A 251 -20.40 -34.57 -6.78
CA LYS A 251 -20.45 -34.31 -5.32
C LYS A 251 -19.34 -35.05 -4.58
N ALA A 252 -19.04 -36.32 -4.92
CA ALA A 252 -17.94 -37.06 -4.31
C ALA A 252 -16.59 -36.40 -4.59
N LYS A 253 -16.35 -36.03 -5.86
CA LYS A 253 -15.15 -35.29 -6.27
C LYS A 253 -15.05 -33.94 -5.58
N ALA A 254 -16.17 -33.26 -5.39
CA ALA A 254 -16.28 -31.99 -4.71
C ALA A 254 -15.98 -32.10 -3.19
N LEU A 255 -16.29 -33.23 -2.59
CA LEU A 255 -16.03 -33.50 -1.16
C LEU A 255 -14.68 -34.19 -0.90
N GLY A 256 -13.89 -34.46 -1.95
CA GLY A 256 -12.59 -35.13 -1.84
C GLY A 256 -12.69 -36.62 -1.50
N LEU A 257 -13.81 -37.25 -1.83
CA LEU A 257 -14.08 -38.66 -1.61
C LEU A 257 -13.79 -39.51 -2.87
#